data_7c6a4a32e6652b27aa4b207bf58848e0
#
_entry.id   7c6a4a32e6652b27aa4b207bf58848e0
#
_cell.length_a   1.000
_cell.length_b   1.000
_cell.length_c   1.000
_cell.angle_alpha   90.00
_cell.angle_beta   90.00
_cell.angle_gamma   90.00
#
_symmetry.space_group_name_H-M   'P 1'
#
loop_
_entity.id
_entity.type
_entity.pdbx_description
1 polymer ?
#
loop_
_entity_poly.entity_id
_entity_poly.type
_entity_poly.pdbx_seq_one_letter_code
_entity_poly.pdbx_strand_id
1 'polypeptide(L)'
;MVRFMSDDDERRPGHHHQSARPTQAVVLAGGQGSRLRPYTDDRPKPMVEIPGTGTPIIGHQLAWLAAEGVTDAVVSCGHLAAVLQDWLETAELPLRVTTVVEKEPLGRGGGLKFAAARLPHPDRPWYATNGDIWTRFSLRDMADFHDERAATATLALARPRIPWGAVETNEFGHVLDFIESPPSPYLINAGVYVFSADFTTLLPDRGDHERTTFPRLARERRLAGFPLPQGAYWRAIDTAKDLTEAAKELASGPPPHGHGSFDTPPVPHS
;
A
#
# COMPACT_ATOMS: atom_id res chain seq x y z
N MET A 1 16.45 19.52 57.77
CA MET A 1 17.42 19.77 56.67
C MET A 1 17.55 18.46 55.89
N VAL A 2 16.67 18.25 54.90
CA VAL A 2 16.59 17.03 54.11
C VAL A 2 17.13 17.36 52.72
N ARG A 3 18.20 16.67 52.34
CA ARG A 3 18.93 16.83 51.08
C ARG A 3 18.16 16.05 49.99
N PHE A 4 17.64 16.74 48.97
CA PHE A 4 17.17 16.14 47.76
C PHE A 4 18.38 15.75 46.88
N MET A 5 18.54 14.47 46.64
CA MET A 5 19.44 13.94 45.61
C MET A 5 18.70 14.04 44.28
N SER A 6 19.30 14.73 43.34
CA SER A 6 18.90 14.78 41.96
C SER A 6 19.40 13.51 41.25
N ASP A 7 18.49 12.64 40.84
CA ASP A 7 18.77 11.57 39.88
C ASP A 7 18.80 12.18 38.46
N ASP A 8 20.01 12.48 37.99
CA ASP A 8 20.28 12.69 36.57
C ASP A 8 20.29 11.31 35.90
N ASP A 9 19.13 10.93 35.35
CA ASP A 9 18.99 9.76 34.52
C ASP A 9 19.59 10.06 33.15
N GLU A 10 20.85 9.71 32.97
CA GLU A 10 21.56 9.71 31.68
C GLU A 10 20.83 8.84 30.69
N ARG A 11 19.94 9.43 29.87
CA ARG A 11 19.44 8.82 28.64
C ARG A 11 20.62 8.65 27.69
N ARG A 12 21.22 7.47 27.72
CA ARG A 12 22.15 7.04 26.67
C ARG A 12 21.42 7.15 25.31
N PRO A 13 22.00 7.83 24.32
CA PRO A 13 21.45 7.78 22.97
C PRO A 13 21.61 6.33 22.47
N GLY A 14 20.49 5.61 22.38
CA GLY A 14 20.45 4.31 21.74
C GLY A 14 20.94 4.48 20.32
N HIS A 15 21.96 3.73 19.92
CA HIS A 15 22.34 3.56 18.53
C HIS A 15 21.15 2.92 17.81
N HIS A 16 20.30 3.75 17.21
CA HIS A 16 19.37 3.27 16.21
C HIS A 16 20.21 2.73 15.05
N HIS A 17 20.36 1.42 14.99
CA HIS A 17 20.74 0.77 13.74
C HIS A 17 19.68 1.18 12.73
N GLN A 18 19.99 2.16 11.88
CA GLN A 18 19.19 2.42 10.69
C GLN A 18 19.17 1.11 9.90
N SER A 19 18.04 0.45 9.90
CA SER A 19 17.88 -0.73 9.07
C SER A 19 18.07 -0.30 7.61
N ALA A 20 18.74 -1.13 6.81
CA ALA A 20 18.93 -0.80 5.41
C ALA A 20 17.56 -0.66 4.75
N ARG A 21 17.33 0.48 4.07
CA ARG A 21 16.06 0.73 3.37
C ARG A 21 15.71 -0.43 2.46
N PRO A 22 14.42 -0.81 2.37
CA PRO A 22 14.02 -1.91 1.50
C PRO A 22 14.36 -1.61 0.03
N THR A 23 14.95 -2.59 -0.67
CA THR A 23 15.21 -2.55 -2.11
C THR A 23 14.45 -3.64 -2.85
N GLN A 24 13.54 -4.33 -2.17
CA GLN A 24 12.77 -5.45 -2.69
C GLN A 24 11.29 -5.29 -2.36
N ALA A 25 10.42 -5.80 -3.23
CA ALA A 25 8.99 -5.67 -3.08
C ALA A 25 8.22 -6.92 -3.49
N VAL A 26 7.01 -7.11 -2.95
CA VAL A 26 6.02 -8.07 -3.42
C VAL A 26 4.84 -7.30 -4.03
N VAL A 27 4.40 -7.70 -5.22
CA VAL A 27 3.18 -7.20 -5.87
C VAL A 27 2.12 -8.31 -5.89
N LEU A 28 0.98 -8.09 -5.24
CA LEU A 28 -0.13 -9.05 -5.21
C LEU A 28 -1.01 -8.91 -6.46
N ALA A 29 -0.86 -9.82 -7.41
CA ALA A 29 -1.51 -9.79 -8.72
C ALA A 29 -2.45 -10.98 -8.99
N GLY A 30 -2.83 -11.75 -7.96
CA GLY A 30 -3.58 -13.00 -8.11
C GLY A 30 -5.10 -12.89 -8.22
N GLY A 31 -5.68 -11.69 -8.06
CA GLY A 31 -7.13 -11.46 -7.98
C GLY A 31 -7.87 -11.60 -9.33
N GLN A 32 -9.14 -12.05 -9.30
CA GLN A 32 -9.99 -12.23 -10.49
C GLN A 32 -10.46 -10.91 -11.15
N GLY A 33 -10.48 -9.81 -10.41
CA GLY A 33 -10.88 -8.50 -10.94
C GLY A 33 -12.33 -8.39 -11.45
N SER A 34 -13.26 -9.21 -10.95
CA SER A 34 -14.64 -9.37 -11.47
C SER A 34 -15.44 -8.06 -11.58
N ARG A 35 -15.14 -7.06 -10.74
CA ARG A 35 -15.79 -5.74 -10.76
C ARG A 35 -15.37 -4.86 -11.96
N LEU A 36 -14.28 -5.22 -12.61
CA LEU A 36 -13.72 -4.48 -13.74
C LEU A 36 -14.06 -5.10 -15.10
N ARG A 37 -14.95 -6.10 -15.13
CA ARG A 37 -15.44 -6.67 -16.40
C ARG A 37 -16.13 -5.59 -17.25
N PRO A 38 -15.98 -5.65 -18.60
CA PRO A 38 -15.36 -6.74 -19.40
C PRO A 38 -13.83 -6.64 -19.54
N TYR A 39 -13.16 -5.62 -19.00
CA TYR A 39 -11.70 -5.40 -19.15
C TYR A 39 -10.84 -6.56 -18.59
N THR A 40 -11.42 -7.40 -17.74
CA THR A 40 -10.76 -8.54 -17.09
C THR A 40 -11.26 -9.89 -17.55
N ASP A 41 -11.93 -9.97 -18.70
CA ASP A 41 -12.42 -11.25 -19.24
C ASP A 41 -11.28 -12.11 -19.81
N ASP A 42 -10.25 -11.49 -20.40
CA ASP A 42 -9.11 -12.14 -21.05
C ASP A 42 -7.76 -11.88 -20.39
N ARG A 43 -7.72 -11.05 -19.34
CA ARG A 43 -6.48 -10.66 -18.64
C ARG A 43 -6.71 -10.43 -17.16
N PRO A 44 -5.69 -10.64 -16.28
CA PRO A 44 -5.83 -10.30 -14.87
C PRO A 44 -5.88 -8.79 -14.68
N LYS A 45 -6.53 -8.33 -13.61
CA LYS A 45 -6.74 -6.91 -13.30
C LYS A 45 -5.47 -6.03 -13.41
N PRO A 46 -4.28 -6.45 -12.92
CA PRO A 46 -3.06 -5.67 -13.07
C PRO A 46 -2.61 -5.45 -14.53
N MET A 47 -3.11 -6.27 -15.45
CA MET A 47 -2.84 -6.17 -16.90
C MET A 47 -3.82 -5.27 -17.65
N VAL A 48 -4.80 -4.68 -16.98
CA VAL A 48 -5.68 -3.69 -17.60
C VAL A 48 -4.89 -2.41 -17.83
N GLU A 49 -4.92 -1.93 -19.08
CA GLU A 49 -4.25 -0.68 -19.46
C GLU A 49 -5.01 0.52 -18.94
N ILE A 50 -4.27 1.52 -18.49
CA ILE A 50 -4.86 2.83 -18.22
C ILE A 50 -5.03 3.54 -19.58
N PRO A 51 -6.26 3.92 -19.97
CA PRO A 51 -6.53 4.47 -21.29
C PRO A 51 -5.61 5.66 -21.63
N GLY A 52 -5.05 5.61 -22.85
CA GLY A 52 -4.15 6.66 -23.34
C GLY A 52 -2.68 6.52 -22.97
N THR A 53 -2.30 5.52 -22.17
CA THR A 53 -0.89 5.31 -21.76
C THR A 53 -0.20 4.18 -22.52
N GLY A 54 -0.96 3.21 -23.06
CA GLY A 54 -0.42 1.96 -23.62
C GLY A 54 0.28 1.07 -22.59
N THR A 55 0.13 1.37 -21.28
CA THR A 55 0.82 0.68 -20.19
C THR A 55 -0.20 0.11 -19.21
N PRO A 56 -0.09 -1.17 -18.82
CA PRO A 56 -0.96 -1.76 -17.82
C PRO A 56 -0.68 -1.22 -16.41
N ILE A 57 -1.64 -1.37 -15.51
CA ILE A 57 -1.54 -0.92 -14.11
C ILE A 57 -0.24 -1.41 -13.48
N ILE A 58 0.12 -2.68 -13.65
CA ILE A 58 1.36 -3.24 -13.10
C ILE A 58 2.61 -2.58 -13.66
N GLY A 59 2.61 -2.18 -14.94
CA GLY A 59 3.73 -1.46 -15.54
C GLY A 59 3.99 -0.13 -14.85
N HIS A 60 2.94 0.63 -14.55
CA HIS A 60 3.03 1.87 -13.78
C HIS A 60 3.51 1.62 -12.35
N GLN A 61 3.05 0.55 -11.70
CA GLN A 61 3.51 0.19 -10.35
C GLN A 61 5.00 -0.17 -10.32
N LEU A 62 5.46 -1.02 -11.26
CA LEU A 62 6.87 -1.42 -11.33
C LEU A 62 7.78 -0.23 -11.64
N ALA A 63 7.35 0.68 -12.52
CA ALA A 63 8.08 1.92 -12.80
C ALA A 63 8.17 2.83 -11.56
N TRP A 64 7.08 2.97 -10.80
CA TRP A 64 7.10 3.71 -9.55
C TRP A 64 8.00 3.07 -8.49
N LEU A 65 7.89 1.75 -8.27
CA LEU A 65 8.75 1.01 -7.33
C LEU A 65 10.24 1.21 -7.66
N ALA A 66 10.61 1.14 -8.95
CA ALA A 66 11.98 1.35 -9.39
C ALA A 66 12.45 2.80 -9.15
N ALA A 67 11.60 3.79 -9.45
CA ALA A 67 11.90 5.21 -9.19
C ALA A 67 12.12 5.49 -7.69
N GLU A 68 11.48 4.70 -6.81
CA GLU A 68 11.64 4.76 -5.35
C GLU A 68 12.81 3.89 -4.81
N GLY A 69 13.61 3.28 -5.71
CA GLY A 69 14.83 2.56 -5.36
C GLY A 69 14.66 1.06 -5.15
N VAL A 70 13.52 0.48 -5.51
CA VAL A 70 13.32 -0.97 -5.54
C VAL A 70 14.07 -1.55 -6.73
N THR A 71 14.90 -2.57 -6.50
CA THR A 71 15.69 -3.25 -7.52
C THR A 71 15.12 -4.62 -7.89
N ASP A 72 14.32 -5.22 -7.01
CA ASP A 72 13.78 -6.57 -7.15
C ASP A 72 12.30 -6.62 -6.76
N ALA A 73 11.46 -7.13 -7.64
CA ALA A 73 10.05 -7.35 -7.36
C ALA A 73 9.66 -8.82 -7.56
N VAL A 74 8.90 -9.36 -6.61
CA VAL A 74 8.24 -10.66 -6.74
C VAL A 74 6.76 -10.42 -7.00
N VAL A 75 6.26 -10.88 -8.14
CA VAL A 75 4.85 -10.74 -8.52
C VAL A 75 4.12 -12.05 -8.23
N SER A 76 3.17 -12.00 -7.28
CA SER A 76 2.30 -13.13 -6.95
C SER A 76 1.16 -13.20 -7.97
N CYS A 77 1.22 -14.16 -8.89
CA CYS A 77 0.25 -14.38 -9.95
C CYS A 77 -0.77 -15.44 -9.52
N GLY A 78 -1.99 -15.34 -10.04
CA GLY A 78 -3.05 -16.32 -9.81
C GLY A 78 -3.93 -16.46 -11.05
N HIS A 79 -5.08 -15.80 -11.06
CA HIS A 79 -6.01 -15.83 -12.20
C HIS A 79 -5.34 -15.31 -13.48
N LEU A 80 -5.43 -16.07 -14.59
CA LEU A 80 -4.82 -15.75 -15.89
C LEU A 80 -3.31 -15.42 -15.79
N ALA A 81 -2.58 -16.15 -14.96
CA ALA A 81 -1.16 -15.91 -14.67
C ALA A 81 -0.30 -15.88 -15.95
N ALA A 82 -0.57 -16.74 -16.94
CA ALA A 82 0.20 -16.80 -18.19
C ALA A 82 0.23 -15.46 -18.92
N VAL A 83 -0.91 -14.77 -19.04
CA VAL A 83 -0.99 -13.44 -19.70
C VAL A 83 -0.08 -12.42 -19.02
N LEU A 84 -0.04 -12.44 -17.71
CA LEU A 84 0.83 -11.52 -16.94
C LEU A 84 2.31 -11.91 -17.07
N GLN A 85 2.63 -13.22 -17.05
CA GLN A 85 3.99 -13.72 -17.20
C GLN A 85 4.55 -13.39 -18.59
N ASP A 86 3.80 -13.67 -19.66
CA ASP A 86 4.19 -13.38 -21.04
C ASP A 86 4.50 -11.88 -21.25
N TRP A 87 3.70 -11.00 -20.63
CA TRP A 87 3.96 -9.58 -20.69
C TRP A 87 5.23 -9.20 -19.92
N LEU A 88 5.41 -9.72 -18.71
CA LEU A 88 6.58 -9.43 -17.86
C LEU A 88 7.90 -9.93 -18.48
N GLU A 89 7.86 -11.02 -19.26
CA GLU A 89 9.02 -11.56 -19.98
C GLU A 89 9.44 -10.70 -21.18
N THR A 90 8.51 -10.00 -21.79
CA THR A 90 8.73 -9.20 -22.99
C THR A 90 8.89 -7.70 -22.75
N ALA A 91 8.42 -7.20 -21.59
CA ALA A 91 8.47 -5.79 -21.25
C ALA A 91 9.88 -5.35 -20.83
N GLU A 92 10.31 -4.17 -21.28
CA GLU A 92 11.51 -3.52 -20.76
C GLU A 92 11.21 -2.94 -19.38
N LEU A 93 11.63 -3.64 -18.33
CA LEU A 93 11.35 -3.28 -16.95
C LEU A 93 12.58 -2.63 -16.29
N PRO A 94 12.37 -1.57 -15.48
CA PRO A 94 13.47 -0.85 -14.84
C PRO A 94 14.03 -1.56 -13.59
N LEU A 95 13.50 -2.74 -13.24
CA LEU A 95 13.89 -3.56 -12.09
C LEU A 95 13.80 -5.06 -12.43
N ARG A 96 14.43 -5.91 -11.63
CA ARG A 96 14.31 -7.37 -11.79
C ARG A 96 12.96 -7.85 -11.30
N VAL A 97 12.27 -8.65 -12.11
CA VAL A 97 10.97 -9.23 -11.76
C VAL A 97 11.06 -10.75 -11.72
N THR A 98 10.57 -11.34 -10.65
CA THR A 98 10.36 -12.78 -10.50
C THR A 98 8.87 -13.03 -10.33
N THR A 99 8.30 -13.99 -11.06
CA THR A 99 6.89 -14.37 -10.89
C THR A 99 6.77 -15.63 -10.04
N VAL A 100 5.72 -15.69 -9.23
CA VAL A 100 5.28 -16.91 -8.55
C VAL A 100 3.80 -17.14 -8.85
N VAL A 101 3.42 -18.40 -9.11
CA VAL A 101 2.04 -18.76 -9.45
C VAL A 101 1.43 -19.61 -8.35
N GLU A 102 0.33 -19.16 -7.79
CA GLU A 102 -0.44 -19.93 -6.82
C GLU A 102 -1.17 -21.07 -7.56
N LYS A 103 -0.90 -22.32 -7.18
CA LYS A 103 -1.62 -23.50 -7.74
C LYS A 103 -3.08 -23.51 -7.33
N GLU A 104 -3.37 -23.02 -6.15
CA GLU A 104 -4.71 -22.82 -5.59
C GLU A 104 -4.75 -21.45 -4.89
N PRO A 105 -5.90 -20.79 -4.84
CA PRO A 105 -6.02 -19.51 -4.13
C PRO A 105 -5.59 -19.62 -2.66
N LEU A 106 -4.53 -18.94 -2.28
CA LEU A 106 -4.01 -18.90 -0.91
C LEU A 106 -4.65 -17.79 -0.07
N GLY A 107 -5.36 -16.86 -0.71
CA GLY A 107 -5.82 -15.62 -0.10
C GLY A 107 -4.70 -14.60 0.03
N ARG A 108 -5.03 -13.34 0.35
CA ARG A 108 -4.03 -12.25 0.37
C ARG A 108 -2.84 -12.52 1.28
N GLY A 109 -3.07 -13.08 2.46
CA GLY A 109 -2.00 -13.38 3.42
C GLY A 109 -1.13 -14.56 2.99
N GLY A 110 -1.75 -15.65 2.51
CA GLY A 110 -1.02 -16.80 2.01
C GLY A 110 -0.24 -16.50 0.73
N GLY A 111 -0.83 -15.75 -0.21
CA GLY A 111 -0.15 -15.30 -1.42
C GLY A 111 1.03 -14.40 -1.11
N LEU A 112 0.87 -13.49 -0.14
CA LEU A 112 1.96 -12.62 0.33
C LEU A 112 3.12 -13.44 0.92
N LYS A 113 2.82 -14.42 1.80
CA LYS A 113 3.80 -15.35 2.38
C LYS A 113 4.53 -16.14 1.30
N PHE A 114 3.79 -16.69 0.35
CA PHE A 114 4.31 -17.49 -0.74
C PHE A 114 5.27 -16.69 -1.64
N ALA A 115 4.91 -15.46 -1.98
CA ALA A 115 5.73 -14.56 -2.76
C ALA A 115 6.97 -14.07 -1.99
N ALA A 116 6.79 -13.67 -0.72
CA ALA A 116 7.89 -13.19 0.12
C ALA A 116 9.01 -14.23 0.31
N ALA A 117 8.68 -15.53 0.27
CA ALA A 117 9.68 -16.62 0.29
C ALA A 117 10.63 -16.63 -0.93
N ARG A 118 10.37 -15.82 -1.95
CA ARG A 118 11.21 -15.67 -3.15
C ARG A 118 11.95 -14.33 -3.21
N LEU A 119 11.81 -13.50 -2.19
CA LEU A 119 12.60 -12.28 -2.08
C LEU A 119 14.09 -12.59 -1.97
N PRO A 120 14.97 -11.84 -2.67
CA PRO A 120 16.42 -12.14 -2.70
C PRO A 120 17.12 -11.90 -1.35
N HIS A 121 16.51 -11.10 -0.47
CA HIS A 121 17.08 -10.74 0.84
C HIS A 121 16.08 -11.03 1.97
N PRO A 122 15.90 -12.31 2.38
CA PRO A 122 14.89 -12.70 3.36
C PRO A 122 15.12 -12.12 4.78
N ASP A 123 16.32 -11.67 5.05
CA ASP A 123 16.77 -11.04 6.30
C ASP A 123 16.62 -9.50 6.31
N ARG A 124 16.08 -8.91 5.23
CA ARG A 124 15.89 -7.46 5.10
C ARG A 124 14.42 -7.09 5.07
N PRO A 125 14.08 -5.86 5.46
CA PRO A 125 12.74 -5.34 5.28
C PRO A 125 12.37 -5.27 3.79
N TRP A 126 11.08 -5.23 3.50
CA TRP A 126 10.55 -5.27 2.15
C TRP A 126 9.24 -4.50 2.01
N TYR A 127 8.97 -4.03 0.80
CA TYR A 127 7.69 -3.40 0.46
C TYR A 127 6.69 -4.44 -0.04
N ALA A 128 5.41 -4.13 0.08
CA ALA A 128 4.36 -4.83 -0.66
C ALA A 128 3.32 -3.85 -1.20
N THR A 129 2.69 -4.22 -2.31
CA THR A 129 1.56 -3.46 -2.86
C THR A 129 0.50 -4.39 -3.46
N ASN A 130 -0.76 -3.98 -3.32
CA ASN A 130 -1.84 -4.61 -4.05
C ASN A 130 -1.74 -4.25 -5.54
N GLY A 131 -1.90 -5.21 -6.44
CA GLY A 131 -1.71 -5.07 -7.89
C GLY A 131 -2.75 -4.20 -8.60
N ASP A 132 -3.69 -3.62 -7.88
CA ASP A 132 -4.75 -2.74 -8.37
C ASP A 132 -4.62 -1.29 -7.89
N ILE A 133 -3.53 -0.99 -7.18
CA ILE A 133 -3.26 0.36 -6.67
C ILE A 133 -2.36 1.11 -7.65
N TRP A 134 -2.77 2.31 -8.01
CA TRP A 134 -1.92 3.27 -8.67
C TRP A 134 -1.67 4.47 -7.76
N THR A 135 -0.40 4.72 -7.45
CA THR A 135 -0.01 5.74 -6.48
C THR A 135 1.37 6.32 -6.78
N ARG A 136 1.65 7.50 -6.22
CA ARG A 136 2.96 8.15 -6.24
C ARG A 136 3.18 8.91 -4.95
N PHE A 137 4.05 8.38 -4.11
CA PHE A 137 4.56 9.02 -2.90
C PHE A 137 5.93 8.43 -2.56
N SER A 138 6.65 9.04 -1.65
CA SER A 138 7.97 8.60 -1.24
C SER A 138 7.93 7.32 -0.39
N LEU A 139 8.37 6.20 -0.97
CA LEU A 139 8.57 4.96 -0.20
C LEU A 139 9.73 5.10 0.80
N ARG A 140 10.68 5.98 0.52
CA ARG A 140 11.76 6.32 1.45
C ARG A 140 11.20 6.88 2.75
N ASP A 141 10.33 7.89 2.66
CA ASP A 141 9.74 8.52 3.85
C ASP A 141 8.90 7.52 4.63
N MET A 142 8.21 6.62 3.94
CA MET A 142 7.45 5.54 4.58
C MET A 142 8.36 4.52 5.29
N ALA A 143 9.53 4.20 4.72
CA ALA A 143 10.50 3.31 5.36
C ALA A 143 11.17 3.97 6.58
N ASP A 144 11.55 5.25 6.46
CA ASP A 144 12.10 6.01 7.58
C ASP A 144 11.08 6.08 8.74
N PHE A 145 9.79 6.33 8.42
CA PHE A 145 8.71 6.29 9.40
C PHE A 145 8.52 4.90 10.05
N HIS A 146 8.66 3.82 9.28
CA HIS A 146 8.61 2.45 9.79
C HIS A 146 9.70 2.18 10.82
N ASP A 147 10.95 2.57 10.50
CA ASP A 147 12.11 2.40 11.37
C ASP A 147 12.00 3.23 12.65
N GLU A 148 11.60 4.52 12.53
CA GLU A 148 11.40 5.40 13.69
C GLU A 148 10.41 4.85 14.73
N ARG A 149 9.44 4.05 14.27
CA ARG A 149 8.41 3.46 15.14
C ARG A 149 8.72 2.03 15.56
N ALA A 150 9.85 1.49 15.13
CA ALA A 150 10.22 0.09 15.34
C ALA A 150 9.05 -0.86 15.04
N ALA A 151 8.29 -0.56 13.97
CA ALA A 151 7.09 -1.30 13.60
C ALA A 151 7.45 -2.64 12.97
N THR A 152 6.59 -3.64 13.13
CA THR A 152 6.70 -4.90 12.38
C THR A 152 6.05 -4.78 11.01
N ALA A 153 5.02 -3.96 10.93
CA ALA A 153 4.34 -3.62 9.68
C ALA A 153 3.90 -2.16 9.71
N THR A 154 4.01 -1.49 8.57
CA THR A 154 3.49 -0.13 8.35
C THR A 154 2.58 -0.14 7.13
N LEU A 155 1.39 0.40 7.28
CA LEU A 155 0.41 0.57 6.21
C LEU A 155 0.45 2.01 5.72
N ALA A 156 0.49 2.23 4.41
CA ALA A 156 0.10 3.52 3.87
C ALA A 156 -1.41 3.75 4.11
N LEU A 157 -1.78 4.96 4.51
CA LEU A 157 -3.15 5.32 4.82
C LEU A 157 -3.62 6.44 3.90
N ALA A 158 -4.69 6.19 3.14
CA ALA A 158 -5.31 7.17 2.27
C ALA A 158 -6.58 7.74 2.92
N ARG A 159 -6.95 8.96 2.51
CA ARG A 159 -8.23 9.59 2.82
C ARG A 159 -9.06 9.73 1.54
N PRO A 160 -9.85 8.72 1.16
CA PRO A 160 -10.67 8.80 -0.03
C PRO A 160 -11.82 9.79 0.15
N ARG A 161 -12.43 10.20 -0.96
CA ARG A 161 -13.75 10.83 -0.91
C ARG A 161 -14.82 9.75 -0.82
N ILE A 162 -15.85 9.98 -0.01
CA ILE A 162 -17.02 9.08 -0.01
C ILE A 162 -17.84 9.34 -1.28
N PRO A 163 -18.39 8.27 -1.94
CA PRO A 163 -19.03 8.44 -3.25
C PRO A 163 -20.47 8.95 -3.18
N TRP A 164 -20.93 9.40 -2.03
CA TRP A 164 -22.28 9.90 -1.77
C TRP A 164 -22.25 11.27 -1.10
N GLY A 165 -23.37 12.00 -1.20
CA GLY A 165 -23.58 13.21 -0.43
C GLY A 165 -23.66 12.91 1.07
N ALA A 166 -22.91 13.67 1.87
CA ALA A 166 -23.09 13.69 3.32
C ALA A 166 -24.16 14.73 3.69
N VAL A 167 -25.02 14.37 4.64
CA VAL A 167 -26.14 15.20 5.07
C VAL A 167 -26.06 15.42 6.56
N GLU A 168 -26.10 16.67 6.98
CA GLU A 168 -26.30 17.05 8.38
C GLU A 168 -27.77 17.39 8.63
N THR A 169 -28.35 16.85 9.69
CA THR A 169 -29.77 17.10 10.04
C THR A 169 -29.90 17.57 11.49
N ASN A 170 -30.96 18.39 11.77
CA ASN A 170 -31.32 18.67 13.15
C ASN A 170 -32.27 17.59 13.72
N GLU A 171 -32.63 17.72 14.99
CA GLU A 171 -33.54 16.80 15.70
C GLU A 171 -34.95 16.70 15.11
N PHE A 172 -35.37 17.68 14.30
CA PHE A 172 -36.66 17.71 13.62
C PHE A 172 -36.61 17.12 12.20
N GLY A 173 -35.43 16.61 11.75
CA GLY A 173 -35.22 16.01 10.43
C GLY A 173 -35.02 17.04 9.31
N HIS A 174 -34.86 18.33 9.60
CA HIS A 174 -34.49 19.31 8.59
C HIS A 174 -33.01 19.15 8.22
N VAL A 175 -32.71 19.15 6.92
CA VAL A 175 -31.35 19.15 6.40
C VAL A 175 -30.73 20.53 6.65
N LEU A 176 -29.60 20.53 7.35
CA LEU A 176 -28.83 21.74 7.68
C LEU A 176 -27.69 21.95 6.70
N ASP A 177 -27.08 20.87 6.20
CA ASP A 177 -26.00 20.90 5.23
C ASP A 177 -26.01 19.69 4.30
N PHE A 178 -25.51 19.87 3.08
CA PHE A 178 -25.37 18.82 2.08
C PHE A 178 -24.05 19.00 1.32
N ILE A 179 -23.11 18.07 1.53
CA ILE A 179 -21.79 18.10 0.89
C ILE A 179 -21.69 16.90 -0.05
N GLU A 180 -21.65 17.14 -1.36
CA GLU A 180 -21.45 16.08 -2.36
C GLU A 180 -20.04 15.53 -2.30
N SER A 181 -19.93 14.20 -2.16
CA SER A 181 -18.66 13.47 -2.16
C SER A 181 -17.59 14.07 -1.22
N PRO A 182 -17.86 14.25 0.08
CA PRO A 182 -16.90 14.84 1.02
C PRO A 182 -15.69 13.90 1.26
N PRO A 183 -14.57 14.41 1.78
CA PRO A 183 -13.49 13.55 2.28
C PRO A 183 -14.01 12.60 3.35
N SER A 184 -13.55 11.34 3.32
CA SER A 184 -13.88 10.37 4.37
C SER A 184 -13.40 10.88 5.74
N PRO A 185 -14.19 10.77 6.81
CA PRO A 185 -13.70 11.04 8.16
C PRO A 185 -12.66 10.01 8.62
N TYR A 186 -12.59 8.86 7.96
CA TYR A 186 -11.67 7.78 8.28
C TYR A 186 -10.53 7.69 7.28
N LEU A 187 -9.35 7.34 7.79
CA LEU A 187 -8.25 6.83 6.98
C LEU A 187 -8.51 5.36 6.65
N ILE A 188 -8.11 4.95 5.43
CA ILE A 188 -8.22 3.56 4.99
C ILE A 188 -6.86 3.00 4.62
N ASN A 189 -6.73 1.67 4.66
CA ASN A 189 -5.58 0.97 4.13
C ASN A 189 -5.43 1.24 2.62
N ALA A 190 -4.32 1.86 2.25
CA ALA A 190 -4.03 2.25 0.86
C ALA A 190 -3.46 1.11 0.00
N GLY A 191 -3.26 -0.08 0.55
CA GLY A 191 -2.74 -1.24 -0.18
C GLY A 191 -1.25 -1.16 -0.51
N VAL A 192 -0.49 -0.34 0.20
CA VAL A 192 0.97 -0.28 0.16
C VAL A 192 1.53 -0.45 1.57
N TYR A 193 2.61 -1.20 1.69
CA TYR A 193 3.12 -1.66 2.99
C TYR A 193 4.65 -1.62 3.05
N VAL A 194 5.18 -1.42 4.26
CA VAL A 194 6.54 -1.78 4.65
C VAL A 194 6.46 -2.87 5.70
N PHE A 195 7.24 -3.90 5.54
CA PHE A 195 7.30 -5.03 6.46
C PHE A 195 8.74 -5.25 6.93
N SER A 196 8.91 -5.52 8.23
CA SER A 196 10.17 -6.03 8.77
C SER A 196 10.47 -7.43 8.23
N ALA A 197 11.73 -7.85 8.27
CA ALA A 197 12.15 -9.15 7.73
C ALA A 197 11.38 -10.34 8.31
N ASP A 198 11.10 -10.29 9.62
CA ASP A 198 10.39 -11.36 10.35
C ASP A 198 8.88 -11.40 10.09
N PHE A 199 8.30 -10.39 9.45
CA PHE A 199 6.86 -10.32 9.17
C PHE A 199 6.33 -11.55 8.41
N THR A 200 7.16 -12.13 7.51
CA THR A 200 6.80 -13.32 6.75
C THR A 200 6.40 -14.50 7.66
N THR A 201 7.02 -14.63 8.84
CA THR A 201 6.70 -15.68 9.82
C THR A 201 5.35 -15.50 10.48
N LEU A 202 4.80 -14.29 10.46
CA LEU A 202 3.53 -13.92 11.09
C LEU A 202 2.33 -14.07 10.13
N LEU A 203 2.61 -14.28 8.84
CA LEU A 203 1.59 -14.46 7.81
C LEU A 203 0.98 -15.86 7.87
N PRO A 204 -0.34 -15.97 7.61
CA PRO A 204 -1.00 -17.27 7.50
C PRO A 204 -0.54 -18.01 6.24
N ASP A 205 -0.52 -19.34 6.27
CA ASP A 205 -0.27 -20.15 5.07
C ASP A 205 -1.42 -20.04 4.06
N ARG A 206 -2.63 -19.84 4.54
CA ARG A 206 -3.85 -19.58 3.74
C ARG A 206 -4.76 -18.59 4.50
N GLY A 207 -5.35 -17.64 3.78
CA GLY A 207 -6.29 -16.68 4.33
C GLY A 207 -5.85 -15.23 4.13
N ASP A 208 -6.46 -14.35 4.91
CA ASP A 208 -6.31 -12.90 4.77
C ASP A 208 -5.59 -12.30 5.97
N HIS A 209 -4.42 -11.72 5.73
CA HIS A 209 -3.62 -11.08 6.77
C HIS A 209 -4.28 -9.82 7.36
N GLU A 210 -5.15 -9.16 6.59
CA GLU A 210 -5.93 -8.00 7.06
C GLU A 210 -6.98 -8.41 8.11
N ARG A 211 -7.41 -9.70 8.09
CA ARG A 211 -8.36 -10.25 9.06
C ARG A 211 -7.69 -10.95 10.25
N THR A 212 -6.44 -11.33 10.12
CA THR A 212 -5.73 -12.13 11.11
C THR A 212 -4.52 -11.41 11.68
N THR A 213 -3.50 -11.16 10.87
CA THR A 213 -2.19 -10.63 11.28
C THR A 213 -2.28 -9.16 11.69
N PHE A 214 -2.91 -8.30 10.88
CA PHE A 214 -3.00 -6.87 11.19
C PHE A 214 -3.77 -6.58 12.49
N PRO A 215 -4.96 -7.17 12.75
CA PRO A 215 -5.64 -6.95 14.03
C PRO A 215 -4.84 -7.41 15.25
N ARG A 216 -4.04 -8.49 15.11
CA ARG A 216 -3.13 -8.93 16.17
C ARG A 216 -2.03 -7.91 16.41
N LEU A 217 -1.29 -7.50 15.36
CA LEU A 217 -0.22 -6.51 15.45
C LEU A 217 -0.71 -5.16 15.98
N ALA A 218 -1.94 -4.76 15.62
CA ALA A 218 -2.54 -3.53 16.14
C ALA A 218 -2.71 -3.58 17.67
N ARG A 219 -3.25 -4.71 18.21
CA ARG A 219 -3.35 -4.91 19.66
C ARG A 219 -1.99 -4.94 20.36
N GLU A 220 -0.98 -5.49 19.67
CA GLU A 220 0.40 -5.57 20.16
C GLU A 220 1.18 -4.24 19.98
N ARG A 221 0.56 -3.19 19.39
CA ARG A 221 1.18 -1.91 19.06
C ARG A 221 2.42 -2.05 18.14
N ARG A 222 2.41 -3.05 17.29
CA ARG A 222 3.45 -3.35 16.29
C ARG A 222 3.02 -3.03 14.85
N LEU A 223 1.81 -2.49 14.66
CA LEU A 223 1.28 -2.02 13.40
C LEU A 223 1.26 -0.50 13.40
N ALA A 224 1.96 0.12 12.45
CA ALA A 224 1.97 1.56 12.26
C ALA A 224 1.15 1.98 11.04
N GLY A 225 0.66 3.21 11.03
CA GLY A 225 -0.04 3.79 9.90
C GLY A 225 0.66 5.04 9.42
N PHE A 226 1.09 5.06 8.17
CA PHE A 226 1.74 6.18 7.49
C PHE A 226 0.69 6.95 6.68
N PRO A 227 0.19 8.10 7.12
CA PRO A 227 -0.73 8.91 6.34
C PRO A 227 -0.04 9.37 5.06
N LEU A 228 -0.69 9.20 3.92
CA LEU A 228 -0.16 9.74 2.67
C LEU A 228 -0.01 11.26 2.77
N PRO A 229 1.11 11.82 2.30
CA PRO A 229 1.32 13.27 2.29
C PRO A 229 0.21 14.00 1.54
N GLN A 230 -0.05 15.24 1.92
CA GLN A 230 -0.99 16.09 1.19
C GLN A 230 -0.55 16.24 -0.27
N GLY A 231 -1.46 16.02 -1.21
CA GLY A 231 -1.18 16.03 -2.64
C GLY A 231 -0.57 14.73 -3.18
N ALA A 232 -0.29 13.73 -2.36
CA ALA A 232 0.11 12.42 -2.87
C ALA A 232 -1.02 11.81 -3.70
N TYR A 233 -0.66 11.29 -4.85
CA TYR A 233 -1.61 10.60 -5.70
C TYR A 233 -1.86 9.17 -5.19
N TRP A 234 -3.11 8.80 -5.06
CA TRP A 234 -3.53 7.44 -4.73
C TRP A 234 -4.89 7.11 -5.34
N ARG A 235 -4.97 5.95 -5.99
CA ARG A 235 -6.21 5.42 -6.55
C ARG A 235 -6.20 3.88 -6.54
N ALA A 236 -7.27 3.29 -6.01
CA ALA A 236 -7.60 1.90 -6.28
C ALA A 236 -8.41 1.83 -7.58
N ILE A 237 -7.97 1.02 -8.54
CA ILE A 237 -8.64 0.87 -9.83
C ILE A 237 -9.53 -0.37 -9.77
N ASP A 238 -10.76 -0.19 -9.31
CA ASP A 238 -11.72 -1.27 -9.07
C ASP A 238 -12.81 -1.38 -10.12
N THR A 239 -13.12 -0.27 -10.82
CA THR A 239 -14.24 -0.14 -11.75
C THR A 239 -13.80 0.57 -13.04
N ALA A 240 -14.63 0.46 -14.11
CA ALA A 240 -14.43 1.21 -15.35
C ALA A 240 -14.39 2.74 -15.12
N LYS A 241 -15.12 3.24 -14.12
CA LYS A 241 -15.08 4.65 -13.72
C LYS A 241 -13.68 5.02 -13.20
N ASP A 242 -13.08 4.18 -12.37
CA ASP A 242 -11.73 4.43 -11.83
C ASP A 242 -10.68 4.49 -12.94
N LEU A 243 -10.78 3.61 -13.97
CA LEU A 243 -9.93 3.67 -15.15
C LEU A 243 -10.06 4.99 -15.90
N THR A 244 -11.30 5.44 -16.11
CA THR A 244 -11.58 6.70 -16.83
C THR A 244 -11.04 7.90 -16.07
N GLU A 245 -11.21 7.92 -14.75
CA GLU A 245 -10.70 9.01 -13.91
C GLU A 245 -9.16 8.98 -13.86
N ALA A 246 -8.55 7.80 -13.73
CA ALA A 246 -7.10 7.62 -13.79
C ALA A 246 -6.53 8.18 -15.11
N ALA A 247 -7.17 7.87 -16.25
CA ALA A 247 -6.76 8.37 -17.55
C ALA A 247 -6.83 9.90 -17.65
N LYS A 248 -7.89 10.52 -17.12
CA LYS A 248 -8.03 11.99 -17.09
C LYS A 248 -6.95 12.65 -16.24
N GLU A 249 -6.66 12.07 -15.09
CA GLU A 249 -5.64 12.58 -14.17
C GLU A 249 -4.24 12.52 -14.80
N LEU A 250 -3.93 11.45 -15.55
CA LEU A 250 -2.68 11.34 -16.31
C LEU A 250 -2.58 12.35 -17.45
N ALA A 251 -3.68 12.61 -18.15
CA ALA A 251 -3.69 13.58 -19.24
C ALA A 251 -3.38 15.01 -18.76
N SER A 252 -3.60 15.31 -17.48
CA SER A 252 -3.28 16.57 -16.82
C SER A 252 -1.80 16.70 -16.41
N GLY A 253 -0.98 15.69 -16.68
CA GLY A 253 0.42 15.57 -16.30
C GLY A 253 0.65 14.49 -15.23
N PRO A 254 1.92 14.09 -15.03
CA PRO A 254 2.20 13.10 -13.98
C PRO A 254 1.78 13.69 -12.63
N PRO A 255 1.04 12.93 -11.80
CA PRO A 255 0.61 13.40 -10.50
C PRO A 255 1.82 13.81 -9.65
N PRO A 256 1.72 14.89 -8.87
CA PRO A 256 2.85 15.39 -8.09
C PRO A 256 3.32 14.35 -7.08
N HIS A 257 4.64 14.26 -6.89
CA HIS A 257 5.21 13.57 -5.74
C HIS A 257 4.86 14.38 -4.49
N GLY A 258 4.03 13.84 -3.61
CA GLY A 258 3.77 14.46 -2.32
C GLY A 258 5.00 14.36 -1.43
N HIS A 259 5.74 15.46 -1.30
CA HIS A 259 6.68 15.69 -0.21
C HIS A 259 6.01 16.69 0.72
N GLY A 260 5.66 16.30 1.93
CA GLY A 260 4.97 17.20 2.84
C GLY A 260 5.07 16.79 4.31
N SER A 261 5.17 17.80 5.17
CA SER A 261 5.07 17.66 6.62
C SER A 261 3.68 17.11 7.01
N PHE A 262 3.66 16.23 8.00
CA PHE A 262 2.45 15.61 8.51
C PHE A 262 1.67 16.59 9.39
N ASP A 263 0.55 17.13 8.92
CA ASP A 263 -0.46 17.70 9.79
C ASP A 263 -1.30 16.56 10.38
N THR A 264 -1.05 16.25 11.64
CA THR A 264 -1.86 15.28 12.40
C THR A 264 -3.19 15.94 12.73
N PRO A 265 -4.34 15.48 12.19
CA PRO A 265 -5.63 16.03 12.60
C PRO A 265 -5.90 15.67 14.06
N PRO A 266 -6.60 16.54 14.82
CA PRO A 266 -6.98 16.24 16.19
C PRO A 266 -7.83 14.98 16.26
N VAL A 267 -7.49 14.08 17.17
CA VAL A 267 -8.29 12.90 17.50
C VAL A 267 -9.60 13.39 18.13
N PRO A 268 -10.78 13.03 17.61
CA PRO A 268 -12.02 13.34 18.30
C PRO A 268 -12.02 12.60 19.65
N HIS A 269 -12.07 13.36 20.72
CA HIS A 269 -12.26 12.82 22.07
C HIS A 269 -13.69 12.29 22.16
N SER A 270 -13.80 10.99 22.44
CA SER A 270 -15.07 10.32 22.82
C SER A 270 -15.51 10.73 24.21
#